data_0de7abd5d24fa5629dff7445900ecbe6
#
_entry.id   0de7abd5d24fa5629dff7445900ecbe6
#
_cell.length_a   1.000
_cell.length_b   1.000
_cell.length_c   1.000
_cell.angle_alpha   90.00
_cell.angle_beta   90.00
_cell.angle_gamma   90.00
#
_symmetry.space_group_name_H-M   'P 1'
#
loop_
_entity.id
_entity.type
_entity.pdbx_description
1 polymer ?
#
loop_
_entity_poly.entity_id
_entity_poly.type
_entity_poly.pdbx_seq_one_letter_code
_entity_poly.pdbx_strand_id
1 'polypeptide(L)'
;MKCRDLMNPEVLWIPGTASVRQAASLMRDQSVGLLLVSGATEEQFEGIVTDRDLATRVCAEGLSLDETPVSAVTTRDAVVCSETEDLGAAEKRMRDAQKSRLIVLDRHGHPTGMLTLTDVLHGDRALRALKTARGVLRHEAEVPHQPPESIRLTPSTPEEEELAMRPRRIRTGSWRISTKEFPD
;
A
#
# COMPACT_ATOMS: atom_id res chain seq x y z
N MET A 1 10.51 23.23 10.34
CA MET A 1 9.66 22.78 9.22
C MET A 1 8.57 21.89 9.81
N LYS A 2 7.33 22.15 9.47
CA LYS A 2 6.16 21.39 9.96
C LYS A 2 5.75 20.35 8.91
N CYS A 3 4.99 19.34 9.33
CA CYS A 3 4.51 18.29 8.42
C CYS A 3 3.68 18.86 7.26
N ARG A 4 2.83 19.87 7.52
CA ARG A 4 2.04 20.56 6.49
C ARG A 4 2.87 21.24 5.41
N ASP A 5 4.13 21.57 5.69
CA ASP A 5 5.01 22.27 4.74
C ASP A 5 5.54 21.33 3.63
N LEU A 6 5.45 20.00 3.84
CA LEU A 6 5.94 18.97 2.92
C LEU A 6 4.91 17.90 2.55
N MET A 7 3.77 17.82 3.26
CA MET A 7 2.76 16.82 2.97
C MET A 7 2.16 17.04 1.57
N ASN A 8 1.76 15.94 0.93
CA ASN A 8 0.85 16.00 -0.20
C ASN A 8 -0.59 16.16 0.32
N PRO A 9 -1.29 17.26 0.04
CA PRO A 9 -2.67 17.45 0.46
C PRO A 9 -3.68 16.68 -0.40
N GLU A 10 -3.27 16.19 -1.58
CA GLU A 10 -4.13 15.43 -2.49
C GLU A 10 -4.21 13.98 -2.04
N VAL A 11 -5.15 13.66 -1.15
CA VAL A 11 -5.45 12.30 -0.71
C VAL A 11 -6.80 11.85 -1.24
N LEU A 12 -6.87 10.63 -1.71
CA LEU A 12 -8.09 10.05 -2.28
C LEU A 12 -8.81 9.21 -1.23
N TRP A 13 -10.13 9.30 -1.24
CA TRP A 13 -11.01 8.58 -0.34
C TRP A 13 -11.80 7.51 -1.07
N ILE A 14 -12.15 6.46 -0.33
CA ILE A 14 -13.08 5.42 -0.77
C ILE A 14 -13.97 5.00 0.40
N PRO A 15 -15.29 4.82 0.20
CA PRO A 15 -16.15 4.27 1.23
C PRO A 15 -15.74 2.84 1.61
N GLY A 16 -15.77 2.52 2.91
CA GLY A 16 -15.49 1.16 3.39
C GLY A 16 -16.45 0.10 2.83
N THR A 17 -17.65 0.52 2.37
CA THR A 17 -18.65 -0.33 1.71
C THR A 17 -18.36 -0.60 0.23
N ALA A 18 -17.46 0.16 -0.40
CA ALA A 18 -17.05 -0.08 -1.78
C ALA A 18 -16.36 -1.44 -1.92
N SER A 19 -16.41 -2.04 -3.12
CA SER A 19 -15.71 -3.30 -3.37
C SER A 19 -14.19 -3.07 -3.53
N VAL A 20 -13.41 -4.11 -3.24
CA VAL A 20 -11.95 -4.05 -3.46
C VAL A 20 -11.59 -3.90 -4.94
N ARG A 21 -12.48 -4.31 -5.87
CA ARG A 21 -12.34 -4.00 -7.30
C ARG A 21 -12.41 -2.50 -7.57
N GLN A 22 -13.34 -1.80 -6.94
CA GLN A 22 -13.46 -0.34 -7.08
C GLN A 22 -12.21 0.36 -6.53
N ALA A 23 -11.69 -0.11 -5.37
CA ALA A 23 -10.44 0.40 -4.83
C ALA A 23 -9.26 0.21 -5.80
N ALA A 24 -9.09 -1.00 -6.34
CA ALA A 24 -8.04 -1.30 -7.32
C ALA A 24 -8.15 -0.44 -8.58
N SER A 25 -9.38 -0.23 -9.09
CA SER A 25 -9.64 0.61 -10.26
C SER A 25 -9.29 2.07 -9.97
N LEU A 26 -9.71 2.59 -8.82
CA LEU A 26 -9.38 3.97 -8.42
C LEU A 26 -7.87 4.18 -8.27
N MET A 27 -7.17 3.23 -7.64
CA MET A 27 -5.70 3.27 -7.53
C MET A 27 -5.01 3.30 -8.90
N ARG A 28 -5.45 2.46 -9.84
CA ARG A 28 -4.92 2.42 -11.20
C ARG A 28 -5.18 3.73 -11.94
N ASP A 29 -6.42 4.20 -11.93
CA ASP A 29 -6.86 5.35 -12.75
C ASP A 29 -6.25 6.66 -12.24
N GLN A 30 -5.98 6.75 -10.95
CA GLN A 30 -5.34 7.90 -10.31
C GLN A 30 -3.83 7.73 -10.07
N SER A 31 -3.26 6.57 -10.45
CA SER A 31 -1.83 6.26 -10.28
C SER A 31 -1.37 6.39 -8.82
N VAL A 32 -2.19 5.96 -7.86
CA VAL A 32 -1.88 5.99 -6.43
C VAL A 32 -1.86 4.58 -5.85
N GLY A 33 -1.04 4.35 -4.84
CA GLY A 33 -0.93 3.06 -4.14
C GLY A 33 -1.58 3.06 -2.74
N LEU A 34 -2.37 4.10 -2.40
CA LEU A 34 -3.04 4.21 -1.10
C LEU A 34 -4.32 5.02 -1.24
N LEU A 35 -5.38 4.58 -0.56
CA LEU A 35 -6.62 5.32 -0.39
C LEU A 35 -6.96 5.43 1.10
N LEU A 36 -7.52 6.57 1.49
CA LEU A 36 -8.15 6.73 2.79
C LEU A 36 -9.53 6.06 2.77
N VAL A 37 -9.86 5.35 3.83
CA VAL A 37 -11.14 4.63 3.93
C VAL A 37 -12.06 5.41 4.86
N SER A 38 -13.26 5.75 4.36
CA SER A 38 -14.30 6.35 5.18
C SER A 38 -15.19 5.28 5.81
N GLY A 39 -15.62 5.56 7.05
CA GLY A 39 -16.54 4.72 7.80
C GLY A 39 -18.00 4.95 7.44
N ALA A 40 -18.87 4.99 8.46
CA ALA A 40 -20.31 5.16 8.29
C ALA A 40 -20.71 6.51 7.68
N THR A 41 -19.89 7.54 7.84
CA THR A 41 -20.02 8.84 7.18
C THR A 41 -18.77 9.13 6.35
N GLU A 42 -18.92 9.93 5.30
CA GLU A 42 -17.79 10.29 4.41
C GLU A 42 -16.66 11.02 5.13
N GLU A 43 -16.96 11.70 6.22
CA GLU A 43 -16.00 12.46 7.03
C GLU A 43 -15.28 11.60 8.08
N GLN A 44 -15.79 10.40 8.35
CA GLN A 44 -15.23 9.52 9.36
C GLN A 44 -14.05 8.72 8.79
N PHE A 45 -12.84 9.08 9.18
CA PHE A 45 -11.65 8.30 8.85
C PHE A 45 -11.64 6.97 9.62
N GLU A 46 -11.69 5.85 8.89
CA GLU A 46 -11.64 4.49 9.44
C GLU A 46 -10.25 3.86 9.34
N GLY A 47 -9.47 4.25 8.35
CA GLY A 47 -8.15 3.70 8.11
C GLY A 47 -7.70 3.88 6.67
N ILE A 48 -6.79 3.03 6.24
CA ILE A 48 -6.23 3.05 4.90
C ILE A 48 -6.31 1.68 4.23
N VAL A 49 -6.35 1.67 2.91
CA VAL A 49 -6.13 0.48 2.09
C VAL A 49 -5.03 0.77 1.07
N THR A 50 -4.13 -0.19 0.87
CA THR A 50 -3.00 -0.07 -0.07
C THR A 50 -3.08 -1.14 -1.16
N ASP A 51 -2.33 -0.92 -2.24
CA ASP A 51 -2.11 -1.92 -3.30
C ASP A 51 -1.55 -3.24 -2.75
N ARG A 52 -0.68 -3.16 -1.75
CA ARG A 52 -0.16 -4.33 -1.03
C ARG A 52 -1.26 -5.08 -0.28
N ASP A 53 -2.19 -4.38 0.38
CA ASP A 53 -3.33 -5.02 1.07
C ASP A 53 -4.20 -5.77 0.07
N LEU A 54 -4.47 -5.19 -1.11
CA LEU A 54 -5.21 -5.85 -2.17
C LEU A 54 -4.49 -7.11 -2.66
N ALA A 55 -3.18 -7.04 -2.86
CA ALA A 55 -2.41 -8.21 -3.29
C ALA A 55 -2.36 -9.31 -2.23
N THR A 56 -2.09 -8.95 -0.96
CA THR A 56 -1.80 -9.93 0.09
C THR A 56 -3.03 -10.42 0.85
N ARG A 57 -4.08 -9.59 0.96
CA ARG A 57 -5.31 -9.94 1.72
C ARG A 57 -6.49 -10.28 0.84
N VAL A 58 -6.43 -9.96 -0.47
CA VAL A 58 -7.50 -10.28 -1.41
C VAL A 58 -7.03 -11.33 -2.40
N CYS A 59 -6.01 -11.02 -3.21
CA CYS A 59 -5.57 -11.95 -4.25
C CYS A 59 -4.97 -13.24 -3.66
N ALA A 60 -4.11 -13.13 -2.63
CA ALA A 60 -3.48 -14.29 -2.01
C ALA A 60 -4.48 -15.19 -1.26
N GLU A 61 -5.54 -14.61 -0.69
CA GLU A 61 -6.60 -15.33 0.02
C GLU A 61 -7.72 -15.82 -0.92
N GLY A 62 -7.65 -15.47 -2.21
CA GLY A 62 -8.65 -15.88 -3.20
C GLY A 62 -10.04 -15.26 -2.99
N LEU A 63 -10.11 -14.08 -2.37
CA LEU A 63 -11.38 -13.41 -2.10
C LEU A 63 -12.00 -12.84 -3.38
N SER A 64 -13.34 -12.78 -3.42
CA SER A 64 -14.07 -12.17 -4.52
C SER A 64 -13.83 -10.67 -4.59
N LEU A 65 -13.36 -10.20 -5.75
CA LEU A 65 -13.07 -8.78 -5.96
C LEU A 65 -14.31 -7.90 -5.90
N ASP A 66 -15.45 -8.42 -6.27
CA ASP A 66 -16.71 -7.67 -6.36
C ASP A 66 -17.52 -7.71 -5.06
N GLU A 67 -17.40 -8.80 -4.29
CA GLU A 67 -18.19 -9.01 -3.07
C GLU A 67 -17.44 -8.62 -1.80
N THR A 68 -16.11 -8.53 -1.84
CA THR A 68 -15.31 -8.15 -0.67
C THR A 68 -15.34 -6.63 -0.50
N PRO A 69 -15.87 -6.11 0.62
CA PRO A 69 -15.85 -4.69 0.89
C PRO A 69 -14.45 -4.25 1.33
N VAL A 70 -14.09 -3.01 1.00
CA VAL A 70 -12.79 -2.40 1.39
C VAL A 70 -12.58 -2.45 2.90
N SER A 71 -13.65 -2.27 3.70
CA SER A 71 -13.57 -2.34 5.17
C SER A 71 -13.05 -3.66 5.71
N ALA A 72 -13.20 -4.77 4.97
CA ALA A 72 -12.69 -6.09 5.36
C ALA A 72 -11.16 -6.17 5.30
N VAL A 73 -10.53 -5.36 4.46
CA VAL A 73 -9.07 -5.34 4.23
C VAL A 73 -8.41 -4.04 4.67
N THR A 74 -9.16 -3.14 5.30
CA THR A 74 -8.69 -1.85 5.80
C THR A 74 -7.68 -2.04 6.94
N THR A 75 -6.58 -1.32 6.86
CA THR A 75 -5.62 -1.17 7.96
C THR A 75 -6.07 0.00 8.84
N ARG A 76 -6.56 -0.30 10.04
CA ARG A 76 -7.06 0.70 11.01
C ARG A 76 -5.94 1.38 11.79
N ASP A 77 -4.84 0.67 12.02
CA ASP A 77 -3.67 1.17 12.75
C ASP A 77 -2.72 1.97 11.84
N ALA A 78 -3.30 2.87 11.02
CA ALA A 78 -2.50 3.77 10.21
C ALA A 78 -1.67 4.70 11.10
N VAL A 79 -0.38 4.86 10.80
CA VAL A 79 0.46 5.78 11.55
C VAL A 79 0.13 7.21 11.13
N VAL A 80 -0.16 8.04 12.11
CA VAL A 80 -0.61 9.42 11.91
C VAL A 80 0.37 10.43 12.52
N CYS A 81 0.34 11.67 12.04
CA CYS A 81 1.01 12.82 12.66
C CYS A 81 0.12 14.06 12.55
N SER A 82 0.38 15.08 13.38
CA SER A 82 -0.31 16.35 13.25
C SER A 82 0.31 17.21 12.13
N GLU A 83 -0.51 17.98 11.43
CA GLU A 83 -0.05 18.98 10.44
C GLU A 83 0.92 20.00 11.04
N THR A 84 0.78 20.29 12.35
CA THR A 84 1.63 21.23 13.09
C THR A 84 2.82 20.58 13.76
N GLU A 85 2.97 19.25 13.67
CA GLU A 85 4.10 18.52 14.22
C GLU A 85 5.41 18.86 13.48
N ASP A 86 6.52 18.84 14.21
CA ASP A 86 7.83 19.05 13.59
C ASP A 86 8.24 17.85 12.75
N LEU A 87 8.80 18.11 11.55
CA LEU A 87 9.23 17.08 10.62
C LEU A 87 10.15 16.04 11.27
N GLY A 88 11.06 16.45 12.15
CA GLY A 88 11.96 15.53 12.86
C GLY A 88 11.22 14.56 13.79
N ALA A 89 10.07 14.93 14.35
CA ALA A 89 9.23 14.05 15.15
C ALA A 89 8.48 13.05 14.23
N ALA A 90 7.96 13.51 13.09
CA ALA A 90 7.35 12.65 12.07
C ALA A 90 8.36 11.62 11.53
N GLU A 91 9.59 12.04 11.21
CA GLU A 91 10.67 11.13 10.81
C GLU A 91 10.95 10.05 11.87
N LYS A 92 11.01 10.46 13.14
CA LYS A 92 11.18 9.51 14.24
C LYS A 92 10.03 8.52 14.29
N ARG A 93 8.79 8.98 14.11
CA ARG A 93 7.60 8.14 14.10
C ARG A 93 7.61 7.14 12.94
N MET A 94 7.99 7.57 11.72
CA MET A 94 8.19 6.67 10.57
C MET A 94 9.19 5.56 10.90
N ARG A 95 10.32 5.93 11.49
CA ARG A 95 11.37 4.99 11.85
C ARG A 95 10.94 4.01 12.96
N ASP A 96 10.32 4.51 14.02
CA ASP A 96 9.91 3.69 15.17
C ASP A 96 8.78 2.73 14.76
N ALA A 97 7.85 3.18 13.90
CA ALA A 97 6.76 2.37 13.37
C ALA A 97 7.17 1.52 12.14
N GLN A 98 8.37 1.70 11.61
CA GLN A 98 8.85 1.05 10.38
C GLN A 98 7.89 1.26 9.20
N LYS A 99 7.39 2.48 9.04
CA LYS A 99 6.47 2.87 7.98
C LYS A 99 7.04 4.03 7.17
N SER A 100 6.85 3.97 5.85
CA SER A 100 7.32 5.00 4.91
C SER A 100 6.27 6.09 4.64
N ARG A 101 5.09 6.00 5.27
CA ARG A 101 3.98 6.94 5.07
C ARG A 101 3.30 7.25 6.39
N LEU A 102 2.91 8.50 6.58
CA LEU A 102 2.07 8.98 7.68
C LEU A 102 0.86 9.70 7.11
N ILE A 103 -0.30 9.49 7.72
CA ILE A 103 -1.47 10.32 7.44
C ILE A 103 -1.38 11.56 8.31
N VAL A 104 -1.50 12.73 7.68
CA VAL A 104 -1.44 14.01 8.38
C VAL A 104 -2.84 14.42 8.77
N LEU A 105 -3.01 14.72 10.05
CA LEU A 105 -4.30 15.11 10.63
C LEU A 105 -4.28 16.58 11.04
N ASP A 106 -5.44 17.23 10.90
CA ASP A 106 -5.70 18.55 11.48
C ASP A 106 -5.90 18.47 13.00
N ARG A 107 -6.21 19.62 13.60
CA ARG A 107 -6.52 19.73 15.05
C ARG A 107 -7.80 19.01 15.48
N HIS A 108 -8.67 18.65 14.52
CA HIS A 108 -9.94 17.96 14.76
C HIS A 108 -9.82 16.47 14.53
N GLY A 109 -8.65 15.98 14.07
CA GLY A 109 -8.39 14.58 13.75
C GLY A 109 -8.82 14.19 12.34
N HIS A 110 -9.13 15.14 11.46
CA HIS A 110 -9.46 14.87 10.08
C HIS A 110 -8.18 14.77 9.24
N PRO A 111 -8.06 13.77 8.34
CA PRO A 111 -6.98 13.68 7.40
C PRO A 111 -6.95 14.86 6.43
N THR A 112 -5.84 15.58 6.42
CA THR A 112 -5.59 16.75 5.56
C THR A 112 -4.52 16.51 4.51
N GLY A 113 -3.81 15.37 4.60
CA GLY A 113 -2.76 15.03 3.65
C GLY A 113 -2.02 13.76 4.03
N MET A 114 -0.99 13.47 3.25
CA MET A 114 -0.09 12.35 3.48
C MET A 114 1.36 12.83 3.39
N LEU A 115 2.19 12.41 4.33
CA LEU A 115 3.63 12.63 4.31
C LEU A 115 4.33 11.30 4.02
N THR A 116 5.11 11.27 2.95
CA THR A 116 5.90 10.08 2.59
C THR A 116 7.38 10.27 2.89
N LEU A 117 8.11 9.17 2.98
CA LEU A 117 9.56 9.19 3.09
C LEU A 117 10.21 9.95 1.92
N THR A 118 9.62 9.86 0.73
CA THR A 118 10.09 10.58 -0.47
C THR A 118 9.96 12.09 -0.30
N ASP A 119 8.85 12.56 0.28
CA ASP A 119 8.65 14.00 0.55
C ASP A 119 9.70 14.51 1.54
N VAL A 120 9.97 13.72 2.58
CA VAL A 120 11.02 14.02 3.56
C VAL A 120 12.40 14.08 2.92
N LEU A 121 12.69 13.18 1.96
CA LEU A 121 13.97 13.15 1.23
C LEU A 121 14.16 14.38 0.32
N HIS A 122 13.09 14.92 -0.22
CA HIS A 122 13.14 16.11 -1.06
C HIS A 122 13.15 17.43 -0.26
N GLY A 123 12.89 17.37 1.05
CA GLY A 123 12.98 18.53 1.93
C GLY A 123 14.43 18.88 2.29
N ASP A 124 14.64 20.07 2.85
CA ASP A 124 15.96 20.67 3.18
C ASP A 124 16.86 19.86 4.16
N ARG A 125 16.48 18.65 4.51
CA ARG A 125 17.14 17.79 5.49
C ARG A 125 17.57 16.44 4.94
N ALA A 126 18.10 16.41 3.74
CA ALA A 126 18.56 15.19 3.04
C ALA A 126 19.37 14.23 3.93
N LEU A 127 20.22 14.76 4.82
CA LEU A 127 21.07 13.93 5.68
C LEU A 127 20.28 13.22 6.81
N ARG A 128 19.24 13.84 7.36
CA ARG A 128 18.33 13.19 8.35
C ARG A 128 17.43 12.19 7.67
N ALA A 129 16.92 12.53 6.50
CA ALA A 129 16.11 11.67 5.68
C ALA A 129 16.81 10.36 5.31
N LEU A 130 18.11 10.41 4.96
CA LEU A 130 18.92 9.20 4.71
C LEU A 130 18.97 8.25 5.92
N LYS A 131 19.03 8.76 7.14
CA LYS A 131 18.97 7.93 8.35
C LYS A 131 17.61 7.26 8.52
N THR A 132 16.52 7.99 8.26
CA THR A 132 15.15 7.45 8.32
C THR A 132 14.95 6.40 7.23
N ALA A 133 15.36 6.67 5.99
CA ALA A 133 15.29 5.73 4.88
C ALA A 133 16.01 4.41 5.20
N ARG A 134 17.24 4.49 5.72
CA ARG A 134 18.04 3.31 6.05
C ARG A 134 17.38 2.43 7.14
N GLY A 135 16.68 3.06 8.11
CA GLY A 135 15.95 2.35 9.15
C GLY A 135 14.70 1.63 8.62
N VAL A 136 13.92 2.30 7.77
CA VAL A 136 12.67 1.75 7.19
C VAL A 136 12.98 0.64 6.19
N LEU A 137 13.87 0.91 5.21
CA LEU A 137 14.20 -0.05 4.14
C LEU A 137 14.86 -1.32 4.66
N ARG A 138 15.66 -1.23 5.73
CA ARG A 138 16.25 -2.42 6.36
C ARG A 138 15.18 -3.37 6.88
N HIS A 139 14.13 -2.85 7.50
CA HIS A 139 13.04 -3.68 8.03
C HIS A 139 12.19 -4.30 6.93
N GLU A 140 11.90 -3.56 5.86
CA GLU A 140 11.18 -4.10 4.70
C GLU A 140 11.94 -5.27 4.03
N ALA A 141 13.28 -5.26 4.14
CA ALA A 141 14.13 -6.35 3.63
C ALA A 141 14.29 -7.51 4.64
N GLU A 142 14.16 -7.25 5.93
CA GLU A 142 14.39 -8.23 7.01
C GLU A 142 13.12 -8.96 7.46
N VAL A 143 11.92 -8.52 7.04
CA VAL A 143 10.68 -9.26 7.33
C VAL A 143 10.65 -10.50 6.45
N PRO A 144 10.89 -11.71 7.01
CA PRO A 144 10.69 -12.93 6.24
C PRO A 144 9.22 -12.99 5.87
N HIS A 145 8.94 -13.09 4.58
CA HIS A 145 7.61 -13.44 4.13
C HIS A 145 7.35 -14.88 4.60
N GLN A 146 6.81 -15.04 5.82
CA GLN A 146 6.27 -16.32 6.22
C GLN A 146 4.94 -16.48 5.47
N PRO A 147 4.86 -17.42 4.52
CA PRO A 147 3.57 -17.77 3.96
C PRO A 147 2.69 -18.28 5.11
N PRO A 148 1.39 -17.96 5.12
CA PRO A 148 0.48 -18.51 6.11
C PRO A 148 0.61 -20.03 6.12
N GLU A 149 0.66 -20.64 7.29
CA GLU A 149 0.86 -22.09 7.49
C GLU A 149 -0.16 -22.97 6.75
N SER A 150 -1.24 -22.38 6.23
CA SER A 150 -2.32 -23.04 5.50
C SER A 150 -2.02 -23.34 4.03
N ILE A 151 -0.92 -22.85 3.44
CA ILE A 151 -0.59 -23.16 2.05
C ILE A 151 0.49 -24.27 1.99
N ARG A 152 0.21 -25.40 2.58
CA ARG A 152 0.79 -26.65 2.10
C ARG A 152 -0.16 -27.19 1.04
N LEU A 153 0.11 -26.88 -0.22
CA LEU A 153 -0.42 -27.65 -1.33
C LEU A 153 0.20 -29.06 -1.23
N THR A 154 -0.40 -29.90 -0.40
CA THR A 154 -0.12 -31.34 -0.49
C THR A 154 -0.85 -31.81 -1.74
N PRO A 155 -0.13 -32.36 -2.75
CA PRO A 155 -0.80 -32.98 -3.87
C PRO A 155 -1.70 -34.09 -3.32
N SER A 156 -2.96 -34.08 -3.72
CA SER A 156 -3.94 -35.05 -3.22
C SER A 156 -3.85 -36.40 -3.93
N THR A 157 -3.03 -36.52 -5.00
CA THR A 157 -2.83 -37.77 -5.75
C THR A 157 -1.41 -37.88 -6.28
N PRO A 158 -0.91 -39.15 -6.49
CA PRO A 158 0.40 -39.39 -7.09
C PRO A 158 0.56 -38.83 -8.52
N GLU A 159 -0.54 -38.65 -9.26
CA GLU A 159 -0.55 -38.06 -10.62
C GLU A 159 -0.29 -36.56 -10.58
N GLU A 160 -0.75 -35.86 -9.55
CA GLU A 160 -0.51 -34.42 -9.34
C GLU A 160 0.94 -34.13 -8.95
N GLU A 161 1.58 -35.04 -8.20
CA GLU A 161 3.00 -34.98 -7.88
C GLU A 161 3.88 -35.10 -9.11
N GLU A 162 3.56 -36.05 -10.02
CA GLU A 162 4.29 -36.23 -11.28
C GLU A 162 4.11 -35.03 -12.22
N LEU A 163 2.94 -34.40 -12.23
CA LEU A 163 2.66 -33.24 -13.04
C LEU A 163 3.38 -31.96 -12.49
N ALA A 164 3.54 -31.86 -11.18
CA ALA A 164 4.25 -30.76 -10.53
C ALA A 164 5.77 -30.80 -10.74
N MET A 165 6.35 -32.01 -10.92
CA MET A 165 7.77 -32.22 -11.15
C MET A 165 8.21 -32.08 -12.61
N ARG A 166 7.29 -31.96 -13.57
CA ARG A 166 7.67 -31.76 -14.98
C ARG A 166 8.25 -30.38 -15.19
N PRO A 167 9.48 -30.22 -15.69
CA PRO A 167 10.04 -28.92 -16.01
C PRO A 167 9.17 -28.25 -17.07
N ARG A 168 8.53 -27.12 -16.67
CA ARG A 168 7.78 -26.30 -17.62
C ARG A 168 8.76 -25.72 -18.62
N ARG A 169 8.73 -26.24 -19.85
CA ARG A 169 9.44 -25.62 -20.98
C ARG A 169 8.86 -24.22 -21.15
N ILE A 170 9.62 -23.20 -20.76
CA ILE A 170 9.32 -21.82 -21.11
C ILE A 170 9.38 -21.76 -22.63
N ARG A 171 8.23 -21.64 -23.28
CA ARG A 171 8.17 -21.30 -24.70
C ARG A 171 8.72 -19.88 -24.81
N THR A 172 9.90 -19.75 -25.37
CA THR A 172 10.44 -18.50 -25.85
C THR A 172 9.60 -18.04 -27.04
N GLY A 173 8.45 -17.45 -26.76
CA GLY A 173 7.64 -16.76 -27.75
C GLY A 173 8.18 -15.34 -27.86
N SER A 174 8.58 -14.95 -29.07
CA SER A 174 8.97 -13.59 -29.40
C SER A 174 7.80 -12.65 -29.11
N TRP A 175 7.94 -11.79 -28.12
CA TRP A 175 7.00 -10.71 -27.85
C TRP A 175 7.17 -9.65 -28.92
N ARG A 176 6.27 -9.58 -29.90
CA ARG A 176 6.16 -8.43 -30.78
C ARG A 176 5.38 -7.37 -30.02
N ILE A 177 6.04 -6.27 -29.72
CA ILE A 177 5.39 -5.05 -29.25
C ILE A 177 4.64 -4.48 -30.48
N SER A 178 3.31 -4.57 -30.45
CA SER A 178 2.46 -3.90 -31.43
C SER A 178 2.41 -2.41 -31.04
N THR A 179 3.17 -1.58 -31.73
CA THR A 179 3.00 -0.12 -31.68
C THR A 179 1.69 0.22 -32.38
N LYS A 180 0.61 0.40 -31.62
CA LYS A 180 -0.57 1.10 -32.12
C LYS A 180 -0.24 2.59 -32.11
N GLU A 181 -0.16 3.16 -33.30
CA GLU A 181 -0.15 4.60 -33.53
C GLU A 181 -1.40 5.23 -32.92
N PHE A 182 -1.20 6.29 -32.12
CA PHE A 182 -2.29 7.16 -31.68
C PHE A 182 -2.61 8.09 -32.85
N PRO A 183 -3.89 8.24 -33.26
CA PRO A 183 -4.27 9.29 -34.18
C PRO A 183 -4.19 10.67 -33.53
N ASP A 184 -3.76 11.66 -34.31
CA ASP A 184 -3.66 13.08 -33.96
C ASP A 184 -4.99 13.71 -33.49
#